data_685df693084d88617024bbb6a370a193
#
_entry.id   685df693084d88617024bbb6a370a193
#
_cell.length_a   1.000
_cell.length_b   1.000
_cell.length_c   1.000
_cell.angle_alpha   90.00
_cell.angle_beta   90.00
_cell.angle_gamma   90.00
#
_symmetry.space_group_name_H-M   'P 1'
#
loop_
_entity.id
_entity.type
_entity.pdbx_description
1 polymer ?
#
loop_
_entity_poly.entity_id
_entity_poly.type
_entity_poly.pdbx_seq_one_letter_code
_entity_poly.pdbx_strand_id
1 'polypeptide(L)'
;MNPRLPGAALLLDGRRDDEPTLALAHDALADGLAAGGWAVDDWRLRDDKIAWCAGCFKCWTTTPGVCAHHDDGRTVAERWVRSDLLVLLTPVTFGGYSSELKKALDHVIPILLPYLRKRGDDTHHPQRYERTRDLLVVGTVPAGQADGPEARTFRRLVERNTLNMEPPRWATGVLEEGAGEWEVRIAVDALLAKVGAAPARDMVGARPARDAVGSGREGAVA
;
A
#
# COMPACT_ATOMS: atom_id res chain seq x y z
N MET A 1 -16.26 16.09 9.35
CA MET A 1 -14.82 15.82 9.46
C MET A 1 -14.10 16.88 8.64
N ASN A 2 -13.23 17.69 9.24
CA ASN A 2 -12.44 18.65 8.47
C ASN A 2 -11.50 17.87 7.52
N PRO A 3 -11.43 18.24 6.23
CA PRO A 3 -10.44 17.66 5.34
C PRO A 3 -9.04 17.97 5.90
N ARG A 4 -8.26 16.92 6.08
CA ARG A 4 -6.85 17.08 6.46
C ARG A 4 -6.15 17.76 5.29
N LEU A 5 -5.32 18.75 5.57
CA LEU A 5 -4.45 19.32 4.52
C LEU A 5 -3.58 18.19 3.95
N PRO A 6 -3.36 18.14 2.63
CA PRO A 6 -2.49 17.15 2.02
C PRO A 6 -1.11 17.17 2.66
N GLY A 7 -0.56 15.99 2.90
CA GLY A 7 0.73 15.78 3.53
C GLY A 7 1.67 14.99 2.63
N ALA A 8 2.65 14.31 3.24
CA ALA A 8 3.56 13.41 2.56
C ALA A 8 2.99 11.98 2.56
N ALA A 9 2.95 11.35 1.39
CA ALA A 9 2.62 9.93 1.22
C ALA A 9 3.88 9.15 0.86
N LEU A 10 4.13 8.01 1.54
CA LEU A 10 5.16 7.06 1.18
C LEU A 10 4.48 5.88 0.46
N LEU A 11 4.76 5.70 -0.83
CA LEU A 11 4.31 4.58 -1.64
C LEU A 11 5.43 3.54 -1.74
N LEU A 12 5.28 2.42 -1.05
CA LEU A 12 6.19 1.29 -1.11
C LEU A 12 5.69 0.28 -2.13
N ASP A 13 6.32 0.23 -3.29
CA ASP A 13 6.02 -0.70 -4.36
C ASP A 13 6.81 -2.00 -4.18
N GLY A 14 6.11 -3.03 -3.73
CA GLY A 14 6.66 -4.37 -3.49
C GLY A 14 6.57 -5.33 -4.67
N ARG A 15 6.35 -4.86 -5.91
CA ARG A 15 6.39 -5.69 -7.11
C ARG A 15 7.77 -6.31 -7.30
N ARG A 16 7.80 -7.59 -7.67
CA ARG A 16 9.05 -8.31 -7.98
C ARG A 16 9.39 -8.25 -9.46
N ASP A 17 8.39 -8.48 -10.31
CA ASP A 17 8.49 -8.59 -11.75
C ASP A 17 7.50 -7.67 -12.46
N ASP A 18 7.27 -7.90 -13.75
CA ASP A 18 6.21 -7.23 -14.50
C ASP A 18 4.86 -7.85 -14.11
N GLU A 19 4.17 -7.16 -13.24
CA GLU A 19 2.84 -7.50 -12.72
C GLU A 19 1.87 -6.41 -13.21
N PRO A 20 1.21 -6.60 -14.39
CA PRO A 20 0.48 -5.54 -15.08
C PRO A 20 -0.62 -4.89 -14.23
N THR A 21 -1.40 -5.67 -13.51
CA THR A 21 -2.48 -5.13 -12.65
C THR A 21 -1.92 -4.29 -11.51
N LEU A 22 -0.79 -4.69 -10.92
CA LEU A 22 -0.12 -3.87 -9.91
C LEU A 22 0.52 -2.62 -10.51
N ALA A 23 0.99 -2.68 -11.77
CA ALA A 23 1.47 -1.49 -12.47
C ALA A 23 0.34 -0.47 -12.65
N LEU A 24 -0.83 -0.91 -13.10
CA LEU A 24 -2.02 -0.05 -13.20
C LEU A 24 -2.45 0.50 -11.84
N ALA A 25 -2.37 -0.31 -10.78
CA ALA A 25 -2.70 0.14 -9.43
C ALA A 25 -1.70 1.16 -8.90
N HIS A 26 -0.40 0.98 -9.19
CA HIS A 26 0.65 1.92 -8.84
C HIS A 26 0.39 3.29 -9.49
N ASP A 27 0.15 3.31 -10.81
CA ASP A 27 -0.09 4.54 -11.56
C ASP A 27 -1.37 5.24 -11.06
N ALA A 28 -2.44 4.48 -10.84
CA ALA A 28 -3.69 5.02 -10.29
C ALA A 28 -3.50 5.62 -8.88
N LEU A 29 -2.69 4.99 -8.02
CA LEU A 29 -2.35 5.48 -6.68
C LEU A 29 -1.53 6.76 -6.76
N ALA A 30 -0.46 6.78 -7.58
CA ALA A 30 0.39 7.95 -7.75
C ALA A 30 -0.39 9.15 -8.29
N ASP A 31 -1.19 8.94 -9.35
CA ASP A 31 -2.06 9.96 -9.95
C ASP A 31 -3.10 10.48 -8.95
N GLY A 32 -3.80 9.57 -8.25
CA GLY A 32 -4.84 9.92 -7.30
C GLY A 32 -4.30 10.71 -6.11
N LEU A 33 -3.14 10.33 -5.59
CA LEU A 33 -2.45 11.05 -4.52
C LEU A 33 -1.98 12.44 -5.00
N ALA A 34 -1.35 12.52 -6.17
CA ALA A 34 -0.90 13.79 -6.76
C ALA A 34 -2.09 14.74 -7.00
N ALA A 35 -3.20 14.23 -7.57
CA ALA A 35 -4.43 14.99 -7.76
C ALA A 35 -5.08 15.43 -6.43
N GLY A 36 -4.89 14.65 -5.35
CA GLY A 36 -5.26 15.00 -3.98
C GLY A 36 -4.30 16.00 -3.32
N GLY A 37 -3.24 16.44 -4.01
CA GLY A 37 -2.25 17.40 -3.52
C GLY A 37 -1.19 16.80 -2.59
N TRP A 38 -1.05 15.46 -2.54
CA TRP A 38 -0.04 14.79 -1.70
C TRP A 38 1.35 14.90 -2.33
N ALA A 39 2.37 15.13 -1.49
CA ALA A 39 3.76 14.94 -1.88
C ALA A 39 4.08 13.44 -1.79
N VAL A 40 4.28 12.78 -2.95
CA VAL A 40 4.48 11.34 -3.02
C VAL A 40 5.98 11.02 -3.04
N ASP A 41 6.44 10.28 -2.02
CA ASP A 41 7.73 9.59 -2.02
C ASP A 41 7.46 8.17 -2.56
N ASP A 42 7.68 8.01 -3.87
CA ASP A 42 7.44 6.76 -4.60
C ASP A 42 8.72 5.92 -4.59
N TRP A 43 8.62 4.72 -4.01
CA TRP A 43 9.78 3.86 -3.81
C TRP A 43 9.52 2.44 -4.31
N ARG A 44 10.13 2.10 -5.46
CA ARG A 44 10.16 0.75 -5.99
C ARG A 44 11.25 -0.06 -5.30
N LEU A 45 10.84 -0.91 -4.36
CA LEU A 45 11.73 -1.63 -3.44
C LEU A 45 12.71 -2.60 -4.12
N ARG A 46 12.36 -3.14 -5.29
CA ARG A 46 13.21 -4.08 -6.03
C ARG A 46 14.47 -3.44 -6.64
N ASP A 47 14.45 -2.13 -6.82
CA ASP A 47 15.54 -1.39 -7.46
C ASP A 47 16.65 -1.02 -6.46
N ASP A 48 16.40 -1.24 -5.16
CA ASP A 48 17.28 -0.90 -4.06
C ASP A 48 17.87 -2.12 -3.35
N LYS A 49 18.99 -1.92 -2.68
CA LYS A 49 19.70 -2.98 -1.94
C LYS A 49 19.19 -3.06 -0.50
N ILE A 50 17.99 -3.59 -0.32
CA ILE A 50 17.41 -3.85 1.00
C ILE A 50 17.72 -5.29 1.38
N ALA A 51 18.63 -5.50 2.33
CA ALA A 51 18.93 -6.82 2.86
C ALA A 51 17.82 -7.31 3.82
N TRP A 52 17.85 -8.58 4.17
CA TRP A 52 16.98 -9.12 5.22
C TRP A 52 17.37 -8.56 6.59
N CYS A 53 16.38 -8.21 7.40
CA CYS A 53 16.63 -7.83 8.78
C CYS A 53 17.27 -9.00 9.54
N ALA A 54 18.47 -8.79 10.08
CA ALA A 54 19.20 -9.83 10.81
C ALA A 54 18.64 -10.11 12.23
N GLY A 55 17.60 -9.40 12.67
CA GLY A 55 17.03 -9.56 14.01
C GLY A 55 18.01 -9.27 15.15
N CYS A 56 19.04 -8.46 14.91
CA CYS A 56 20.10 -8.19 15.89
C CYS A 56 19.69 -7.22 17.01
N PHE A 57 18.57 -6.54 16.89
CA PHE A 57 18.00 -5.56 17.81
C PHE A 57 18.94 -4.40 18.21
N LYS A 58 20.02 -4.17 17.48
CA LYS A 58 20.91 -3.02 17.72
C LYS A 58 20.16 -1.68 17.60
N CYS A 59 19.13 -1.63 16.73
CA CYS A 59 18.23 -0.47 16.60
C CYS A 59 17.39 -0.17 17.86
N TRP A 60 17.42 -1.03 18.87
CA TRP A 60 16.84 -0.79 20.19
C TRP A 60 17.90 -0.51 21.27
N THR A 61 19.10 -1.04 21.12
CA THR A 61 20.12 -1.06 22.18
C THR A 61 21.31 -0.15 21.89
N THR A 62 21.97 -0.30 20.74
CA THR A 62 23.24 0.38 20.42
C THR A 62 23.02 1.64 19.58
N THR A 63 22.06 1.60 18.63
CA THR A 63 21.71 2.71 17.73
C THR A 63 20.20 2.99 17.78
N PRO A 64 19.65 3.44 18.95
CA PRO A 64 18.21 3.56 19.13
C PRO A 64 17.53 4.39 18.04
N GLY A 65 16.52 3.80 17.36
CA GLY A 65 15.77 4.47 16.30
C GLY A 65 16.40 4.34 14.90
N VAL A 66 17.59 3.73 14.75
CA VAL A 66 18.29 3.61 13.47
C VAL A 66 18.82 2.19 13.26
N CYS A 67 18.61 1.59 12.08
CA CYS A 67 19.20 0.30 11.76
C CYS A 67 20.73 0.39 11.77
N ALA A 68 21.41 -0.59 12.37
CA ALA A 68 22.87 -0.64 12.44
C ALA A 68 23.53 -1.11 11.13
N HIS A 69 22.75 -1.72 10.22
CA HIS A 69 23.22 -2.12 8.90
C HIS A 69 23.24 -0.92 7.96
N HIS A 70 24.19 -0.92 7.01
CA HIS A 70 24.43 0.19 6.08
C HIS A 70 23.98 -0.18 4.66
N ASP A 71 22.70 -0.49 4.52
CA ASP A 71 22.02 -0.70 3.25
C ASP A 71 20.82 0.26 3.10
N ASP A 72 20.10 0.19 1.97
CA ASP A 72 18.97 1.07 1.72
C ASP A 72 17.81 0.82 2.71
N GLY A 73 17.73 -0.38 3.30
CA GLY A 73 16.78 -0.72 4.35
C GLY A 73 16.86 0.21 5.58
N ARG A 74 18.03 0.81 5.82
CA ARG A 74 18.22 1.77 6.91
C ARG A 74 17.32 3.00 6.78
N THR A 75 16.98 3.41 5.55
CA THR A 75 16.17 4.61 5.29
C THR A 75 14.67 4.35 5.39
N VAL A 76 14.22 3.08 5.41
CA VAL A 76 12.79 2.73 5.47
C VAL A 76 12.12 3.36 6.68
N ALA A 77 12.70 3.19 7.88
CA ALA A 77 12.14 3.74 9.10
C ALA A 77 12.08 5.27 9.07
N GLU A 78 13.08 5.93 8.49
CA GLU A 78 13.12 7.40 8.35
C GLU A 78 12.01 7.89 7.42
N ARG A 79 11.89 7.33 6.20
CA ARG A 79 10.82 7.68 5.25
C ARG A 79 9.44 7.42 5.84
N TRP A 80 9.29 6.30 6.55
CA TRP A 80 8.07 5.93 7.25
C TRP A 80 7.64 6.99 8.27
N VAL A 81 8.55 7.44 9.15
CA VAL A 81 8.19 8.43 10.19
C VAL A 81 7.95 9.83 9.64
N ARG A 82 8.49 10.16 8.47
CA ARG A 82 8.28 11.45 7.79
C ARG A 82 6.97 11.53 7.03
N SER A 83 6.34 10.41 6.70
CA SER A 83 5.07 10.38 5.95
C SER A 83 3.84 10.58 6.85
N ASP A 84 2.74 11.00 6.25
CA ASP A 84 1.40 11.09 6.87
C ASP A 84 0.51 9.92 6.44
N LEU A 85 0.75 9.38 5.25
CA LEU A 85 0.07 8.24 4.67
C LEU A 85 1.11 7.22 4.21
N LEU A 86 0.89 5.97 4.57
CA LEU A 86 1.64 4.82 4.08
C LEU A 86 0.78 4.08 3.07
N VAL A 87 1.32 3.87 1.89
CA VAL A 87 0.70 3.07 0.84
C VAL A 87 1.60 1.88 0.55
N LEU A 88 1.08 0.68 0.78
CA LEU A 88 1.79 -0.57 0.56
C LEU A 88 1.15 -1.28 -0.63
N LEU A 89 1.93 -1.53 -1.68
CA LEU A 89 1.50 -2.20 -2.90
C LEU A 89 2.27 -3.52 -3.06
N THR A 90 1.58 -4.65 -3.27
CA THR A 90 2.22 -5.97 -3.24
C THR A 90 1.43 -7.04 -3.99
N PRO A 91 2.08 -7.97 -4.69
CA PRO A 91 1.43 -9.24 -4.98
C PRO A 91 1.19 -10.00 -3.67
N VAL A 92 0.04 -10.66 -3.55
CA VAL A 92 -0.24 -11.54 -2.41
C VAL A 92 0.48 -12.86 -2.62
N THR A 93 1.34 -13.24 -1.69
CA THR A 93 2.14 -14.44 -1.76
C THR A 93 1.89 -15.28 -0.52
N PHE A 94 1.28 -16.45 -0.66
CA PHE A 94 0.84 -17.32 0.44
C PHE A 94 0.02 -16.56 1.51
N GLY A 95 -0.82 -15.64 1.08
CA GLY A 95 -1.62 -14.79 1.96
C GLY A 95 -0.84 -13.67 2.68
N GLY A 96 0.42 -13.44 2.30
CA GLY A 96 1.30 -12.41 2.86
C GLY A 96 1.77 -11.40 1.83
N TYR A 97 2.71 -10.56 2.25
CA TYR A 97 3.40 -9.60 1.40
C TYR A 97 4.45 -10.28 0.51
N SER A 98 4.81 -9.66 -0.60
CA SER A 98 5.98 -10.05 -1.38
C SER A 98 7.26 -10.01 -0.54
N SER A 99 8.30 -10.74 -0.98
CA SER A 99 9.61 -10.69 -0.33
C SER A 99 10.20 -9.28 -0.30
N GLU A 100 9.98 -8.49 -1.36
CA GLU A 100 10.51 -7.13 -1.44
C GLU A 100 9.85 -6.21 -0.40
N LEU A 101 8.52 -6.23 -0.32
CA LEU A 101 7.82 -5.45 0.69
C LEU A 101 8.12 -5.96 2.11
N LYS A 102 8.20 -7.28 2.30
CA LYS A 102 8.50 -7.87 3.60
C LYS A 102 9.88 -7.46 4.12
N LYS A 103 10.91 -7.43 3.27
CA LYS A 103 12.24 -6.90 3.65
C LYS A 103 12.12 -5.48 4.21
N ALA A 104 11.43 -4.59 3.49
CA ALA A 104 11.23 -3.21 3.95
C ALA A 104 10.47 -3.14 5.27
N LEU A 105 9.37 -3.90 5.41
CA LEU A 105 8.57 -3.92 6.65
C LEU A 105 9.38 -4.44 7.86
N ASP A 106 10.31 -5.37 7.67
CA ASP A 106 11.16 -5.84 8.75
C ASP A 106 12.18 -4.78 9.23
N HIS A 107 12.47 -3.78 8.40
CA HIS A 107 13.31 -2.64 8.76
C HIS A 107 12.57 -1.52 9.51
N VAL A 108 11.27 -1.64 9.81
CA VAL A 108 10.55 -0.64 10.62
C VAL A 108 10.66 -0.86 12.14
N ILE A 109 11.30 -1.93 12.61
CA ILE A 109 11.55 -2.16 14.04
C ILE A 109 12.10 -0.94 14.79
N PRO A 110 12.99 -0.10 14.20
CA PRO A 110 13.49 1.12 14.86
C PRO A 110 12.40 2.10 15.31
N ILE A 111 11.22 2.11 14.67
CA ILE A 111 10.13 3.02 15.06
C ILE A 111 9.35 2.56 16.29
N LEU A 112 9.62 1.37 16.79
CA LEU A 112 9.03 0.82 18.00
C LEU A 112 10.00 0.93 19.19
N LEU A 113 9.45 0.92 20.39
CA LEU A 113 10.22 0.84 21.62
C LEU A 113 10.36 -0.64 22.08
N PRO A 114 11.46 -1.02 22.74
CA PRO A 114 11.69 -2.40 23.19
C PRO A 114 10.80 -2.82 24.37
N TYR A 115 9.95 -1.95 24.85
CA TYR A 115 9.05 -2.22 25.98
C TYR A 115 7.78 -2.92 25.49
N LEU A 116 7.05 -3.53 26.42
CA LEU A 116 5.78 -4.18 26.16
C LEU A 116 4.65 -3.43 26.89
N ARG A 117 3.52 -3.28 26.23
CA ARG A 117 2.28 -2.79 26.84
C ARG A 117 1.09 -3.67 26.46
N LYS A 118 0.16 -3.83 27.39
CA LYS A 118 -1.14 -4.45 27.09
C LYS A 118 -2.05 -3.48 26.33
N ARG A 119 -2.78 -4.05 25.34
CA ARG A 119 -3.83 -3.37 24.60
C ARG A 119 -4.99 -4.35 24.35
N GLY A 120 -6.03 -4.27 25.18
CA GLY A 120 -7.04 -5.32 25.23
C GLY A 120 -6.42 -6.64 25.64
N ASP A 121 -6.66 -7.69 24.84
CA ASP A 121 -6.11 -9.02 25.06
C ASP A 121 -4.71 -9.22 24.44
N ASP A 122 -4.24 -8.28 23.65
CA ASP A 122 -2.95 -8.34 22.96
C ASP A 122 -1.84 -7.64 23.75
N THR A 123 -0.59 -7.99 23.45
CA THR A 123 0.61 -7.34 23.96
C THR A 123 1.42 -6.81 22.80
N HIS A 124 1.75 -5.53 22.83
CA HIS A 124 2.41 -4.81 21.74
C HIS A 124 3.59 -3.98 22.21
N HIS A 125 4.49 -3.65 21.29
CA HIS A 125 5.51 -2.65 21.50
C HIS A 125 4.93 -1.25 21.33
N PRO A 126 5.19 -0.28 22.22
CA PRO A 126 4.78 1.10 22.06
C PRO A 126 5.49 1.75 20.85
N GLN A 127 4.81 2.68 20.19
CA GLN A 127 5.44 3.51 19.16
C GLN A 127 6.53 4.39 19.81
N ARG A 128 7.65 4.58 19.09
CA ARG A 128 8.70 5.51 19.49
C ARG A 128 8.32 6.97 19.23
N TYR A 129 7.51 7.20 18.21
CA TYR A 129 7.08 8.52 17.75
C TYR A 129 5.58 8.68 17.96
N GLU A 130 5.16 9.82 18.50
CA GLU A 130 3.74 10.10 18.81
C GLU A 130 2.88 10.26 17.54
N ARG A 131 3.50 10.70 16.43
CA ARG A 131 2.78 10.90 15.17
C ARG A 131 2.33 9.58 14.59
N THR A 132 1.04 9.41 14.42
CA THR A 132 0.42 8.28 13.73
C THR A 132 0.26 8.59 12.24
N ARG A 133 0.15 7.55 11.41
CA ARG A 133 0.04 7.62 9.96
C ARG A 133 -1.16 6.83 9.49
N ASP A 134 -1.85 7.35 8.47
CA ASP A 134 -2.89 6.57 7.80
C ASP A 134 -2.23 5.42 7.02
N LEU A 135 -2.98 4.34 6.79
CA LEU A 135 -2.46 3.14 6.11
C LEU A 135 -3.40 2.71 4.99
N LEU A 136 -2.86 2.56 3.79
CA LEU A 136 -3.52 1.95 2.66
C LEU A 136 -2.69 0.75 2.19
N VAL A 137 -3.33 -0.42 2.04
CA VAL A 137 -2.66 -1.62 1.56
C VAL A 137 -3.43 -2.19 0.37
N VAL A 138 -2.75 -2.35 -0.76
CA VAL A 138 -3.33 -2.91 -1.99
C VAL A 138 -2.55 -4.16 -2.38
N GLY A 139 -3.27 -5.28 -2.49
CA GLY A 139 -2.71 -6.54 -2.94
C GLY A 139 -3.34 -7.02 -4.24
N THR A 140 -2.63 -7.87 -5.00
CA THR A 140 -3.20 -8.61 -6.14
C THR A 140 -3.18 -10.10 -5.88
N VAL A 141 -4.18 -10.79 -6.42
CA VAL A 141 -4.33 -12.24 -6.42
C VAL A 141 -4.66 -12.73 -7.83
N PRO A 142 -4.46 -14.00 -8.15
CA PRO A 142 -4.92 -14.56 -9.43
C PRO A 142 -6.41 -14.31 -9.70
N ALA A 143 -6.78 -14.24 -10.98
CA ALA A 143 -8.17 -14.03 -11.40
C ALA A 143 -9.13 -15.05 -10.74
N GLY A 144 -10.28 -14.57 -10.29
CA GLY A 144 -11.29 -15.38 -9.57
C GLY A 144 -10.93 -15.71 -8.12
N GLN A 145 -9.86 -15.12 -7.54
CA GLN A 145 -9.40 -15.41 -6.18
C GLN A 145 -9.55 -14.23 -5.20
N ALA A 146 -10.31 -13.19 -5.56
CA ALA A 146 -10.51 -12.04 -4.66
C ALA A 146 -11.10 -12.41 -3.29
N ASP A 147 -11.88 -13.49 -3.22
CA ASP A 147 -12.43 -14.05 -1.98
C ASP A 147 -11.81 -15.41 -1.63
N GLY A 148 -10.72 -15.77 -2.27
CA GLY A 148 -9.95 -16.99 -2.04
C GLY A 148 -9.26 -17.03 -0.66
N PRO A 149 -8.70 -18.18 -0.28
CA PRO A 149 -8.06 -18.34 1.03
C PRO A 149 -6.90 -17.36 1.27
N GLU A 150 -6.07 -17.13 0.25
CA GLU A 150 -4.93 -16.20 0.36
C GLU A 150 -5.39 -14.75 0.52
N ALA A 151 -6.41 -14.32 -0.23
CA ALA A 151 -7.00 -12.99 -0.10
C ALA A 151 -7.59 -12.77 1.31
N ARG A 152 -8.26 -13.77 1.88
CA ARG A 152 -8.77 -13.69 3.27
C ARG A 152 -7.65 -13.60 4.29
N THR A 153 -6.61 -14.42 4.13
CA THR A 153 -5.42 -14.41 5.00
C THR A 153 -4.72 -13.05 4.92
N PHE A 154 -4.55 -12.52 3.72
CA PHE A 154 -3.95 -11.19 3.50
C PHE A 154 -4.75 -10.07 4.19
N ARG A 155 -6.07 -10.04 4.02
CA ARG A 155 -6.91 -9.04 4.71
C ARG A 155 -6.77 -9.14 6.23
N ARG A 156 -6.73 -10.38 6.75
CA ARG A 156 -6.52 -10.61 8.19
C ARG A 156 -5.13 -10.17 8.65
N LEU A 157 -4.08 -10.42 7.85
CA LEU A 157 -2.73 -9.94 8.13
C LEU A 157 -2.71 -8.40 8.22
N VAL A 158 -3.30 -7.71 7.24
CA VAL A 158 -3.37 -6.25 7.26
C VAL A 158 -4.12 -5.75 8.50
N GLU A 159 -5.27 -6.32 8.82
CA GLU A 159 -6.02 -6.00 10.03
C GLU A 159 -5.16 -6.17 11.30
N ARG A 160 -4.40 -7.27 11.42
CA ARG A 160 -3.50 -7.48 12.56
C ARG A 160 -2.36 -6.46 12.60
N ASN A 161 -1.84 -6.05 11.46
CA ASN A 161 -0.80 -5.01 11.39
C ASN A 161 -1.31 -3.65 11.88
N THR A 162 -2.60 -3.33 11.70
CA THR A 162 -3.16 -2.08 12.24
C THR A 162 -3.12 -2.01 13.76
N LEU A 163 -3.13 -3.15 14.45
CA LEU A 163 -2.97 -3.18 15.92
C LEU A 163 -1.58 -2.74 16.36
N ASN A 164 -0.54 -3.02 15.55
CA ASN A 164 0.82 -2.60 15.81
C ASN A 164 1.10 -1.16 15.35
N MET A 165 0.55 -0.77 14.20
CA MET A 165 0.83 0.53 13.57
C MET A 165 -0.06 1.66 14.09
N GLU A 166 -1.23 1.32 14.66
CA GLU A 166 -2.23 2.25 15.21
C GLU A 166 -2.62 3.38 14.23
N PRO A 167 -2.94 3.06 12.96
CA PRO A 167 -3.30 4.10 12.00
C PRO A 167 -4.64 4.73 12.37
N PRO A 168 -4.77 6.08 12.30
CA PRO A 168 -6.05 6.75 12.54
C PRO A 168 -7.13 6.33 11.53
N ARG A 169 -6.72 6.13 10.27
CA ARG A 169 -7.55 5.60 9.19
C ARG A 169 -6.77 4.54 8.44
N TRP A 170 -7.48 3.50 8.03
CA TRP A 170 -6.86 2.49 7.20
C TRP A 170 -7.86 1.87 6.21
N ALA A 171 -7.33 1.36 5.11
CA ALA A 171 -8.06 0.59 4.13
C ALA A 171 -7.18 -0.50 3.53
N THR A 172 -7.81 -1.57 3.10
CA THR A 172 -7.15 -2.59 2.27
C THR A 172 -8.05 -2.98 1.11
N GLY A 173 -7.43 -3.27 -0.02
CA GLY A 173 -8.06 -3.78 -1.23
C GLY A 173 -7.28 -4.95 -1.79
N VAL A 174 -8.01 -5.85 -2.45
CA VAL A 174 -7.45 -6.96 -3.22
C VAL A 174 -8.01 -6.84 -4.62
N LEU A 175 -7.11 -6.71 -5.59
CA LEU A 175 -7.40 -6.68 -7.03
C LEU A 175 -7.12 -8.06 -7.63
N GLU A 176 -7.81 -8.40 -8.70
CA GLU A 176 -7.54 -9.64 -9.42
C GLU A 176 -6.63 -9.38 -10.61
N GLU A 177 -5.69 -10.28 -10.86
CA GLU A 177 -4.85 -10.23 -12.05
C GLU A 177 -5.71 -10.25 -13.31
N GLY A 178 -5.36 -9.39 -14.28
CA GLY A 178 -6.14 -9.19 -15.50
C GLY A 178 -7.27 -8.17 -15.38
N ALA A 179 -7.47 -7.54 -14.22
CA ALA A 179 -8.40 -6.43 -14.08
C ALA A 179 -8.02 -5.28 -15.04
N GLY A 180 -9.01 -4.69 -15.70
CA GLY A 180 -8.82 -3.60 -16.63
C GLY A 180 -8.48 -2.27 -15.92
N GLU A 181 -7.84 -1.35 -16.65
CA GLU A 181 -7.41 -0.05 -16.09
C GLU A 181 -8.57 0.70 -15.40
N TRP A 182 -9.76 0.71 -15.99
CA TRP A 182 -10.92 1.36 -15.41
C TRP A 182 -11.36 0.75 -14.08
N GLU A 183 -11.37 -0.57 -13.99
CA GLU A 183 -11.74 -1.30 -12.78
C GLU A 183 -10.74 -1.03 -11.65
N VAL A 184 -9.44 -1.07 -11.98
CA VAL A 184 -8.36 -0.77 -11.05
C VAL A 184 -8.49 0.67 -10.53
N ARG A 185 -8.71 1.65 -11.42
CA ARG A 185 -8.85 3.07 -11.05
C ARG A 185 -10.03 3.28 -10.11
N ILE A 186 -11.21 2.72 -10.40
CA ILE A 186 -12.38 2.83 -9.51
C ILE A 186 -12.08 2.24 -8.13
N ALA A 187 -11.44 1.06 -8.08
CA ALA A 187 -11.10 0.41 -6.83
C ALA A 187 -10.10 1.26 -6.01
N VAL A 188 -9.07 1.79 -6.66
CA VAL A 188 -8.06 2.66 -6.02
C VAL A 188 -8.70 3.96 -5.50
N ASP A 189 -9.53 4.64 -6.30
CA ASP A 189 -10.21 5.87 -5.88
C ASP A 189 -11.10 5.64 -4.65
N ALA A 190 -11.82 4.51 -4.62
CA ALA A 190 -12.62 4.13 -3.46
C ALA A 190 -11.77 3.86 -2.21
N LEU A 191 -10.57 3.32 -2.36
CA LEU A 191 -9.64 3.07 -1.27
C LEU A 191 -9.00 4.36 -0.76
N LEU A 192 -8.56 5.25 -1.65
CA LEU A 192 -8.05 6.58 -1.32
C LEU A 192 -9.09 7.41 -0.55
N ALA A 193 -10.37 7.33 -0.95
CA ALA A 193 -11.46 8.00 -0.25
C ALA A 193 -11.59 7.52 1.22
N LYS A 194 -11.41 6.22 1.49
CA LYS A 194 -11.50 5.63 2.84
C LYS A 194 -10.43 6.18 3.79
N VAL A 195 -9.25 6.49 3.26
CA VAL A 195 -8.15 7.08 4.05
C VAL A 195 -8.12 8.61 3.94
N GLY A 196 -9.13 9.22 3.28
CA GLY A 196 -9.26 10.67 3.13
C GLY A 196 -8.19 11.28 2.22
N ALA A 197 -7.68 10.52 1.26
CA ALA A 197 -6.65 10.90 0.31
C ALA A 197 -7.17 11.02 -1.14
N ALA A 198 -8.49 10.87 -1.36
CA ALA A 198 -9.08 11.01 -2.67
C ALA A 198 -8.94 12.45 -3.21
N PRO A 199 -8.78 12.63 -4.53
CA PRO A 199 -8.85 13.93 -5.17
C PRO A 199 -10.22 14.59 -4.96
N ALA A 200 -10.29 15.91 -5.09
CA ALA A 200 -11.58 16.63 -5.05
C ALA A 200 -12.51 16.07 -6.16
N ARG A 201 -13.79 15.93 -5.84
CA ARG A 201 -14.79 15.20 -6.66
C ARG A 201 -14.96 15.67 -8.11
N ASP A 202 -14.42 16.83 -8.48
CA ASP A 202 -14.56 17.40 -9.81
C ASP A 202 -13.58 16.81 -10.86
N MET A 203 -12.71 15.88 -10.47
CA MET A 203 -11.65 15.31 -11.31
C MET A 203 -11.90 13.87 -11.79
N VAL A 204 -13.01 13.23 -11.41
CA VAL A 204 -13.33 11.87 -11.89
C VAL A 204 -13.88 11.95 -13.32
N GLY A 205 -13.01 11.72 -14.29
CA GLY A 205 -13.35 11.69 -15.71
C GLY A 205 -14.49 10.70 -16.01
N ALA A 206 -15.42 11.14 -16.85
CA ALA A 206 -16.51 10.31 -17.35
C ALA A 206 -15.97 9.04 -18.03
N ARG A 207 -16.64 7.92 -17.79
CA ARG A 207 -16.35 6.64 -18.45
C ARG A 207 -16.24 6.83 -19.95
N PRO A 208 -15.17 6.37 -20.62
CA PRO A 208 -15.10 6.42 -22.06
C PRO A 208 -16.31 5.68 -22.67
N ALA A 209 -16.97 6.30 -23.63
CA ALA A 209 -18.10 5.70 -24.33
C ALA A 209 -17.63 4.37 -24.95
N ARG A 210 -18.38 3.29 -24.71
CA ARG A 210 -18.16 2.03 -25.42
C ARG A 210 -18.36 2.31 -26.90
N ASP A 211 -17.35 2.07 -27.72
CA ASP A 211 -17.47 2.12 -29.15
C ASP A 211 -18.64 1.23 -29.56
N ALA A 212 -19.65 1.86 -30.17
CA ALA A 212 -20.79 1.15 -30.75
C ALA A 212 -20.27 0.34 -31.93
N VAL A 213 -20.20 -0.98 -31.73
CA VAL A 213 -19.96 -1.92 -32.84
C VAL A 213 -21.07 -1.72 -33.86
N GLY A 214 -20.70 -1.14 -35.00
CA GLY A 214 -21.60 -0.90 -36.09
C GLY A 214 -22.22 -2.21 -36.62
N SER A 215 -23.54 -2.31 -36.49
CA SER A 215 -24.31 -3.36 -37.16
C SER A 215 -24.30 -3.09 -38.68
N GLY A 216 -23.37 -3.74 -39.38
CA GLY A 216 -23.43 -3.82 -40.86
C GLY A 216 -24.71 -4.54 -41.29
N ARG A 217 -25.62 -3.80 -41.93
CA ARG A 217 -26.71 -4.39 -42.67
C ARG A 217 -26.14 -4.92 -43.98
N GLU A 218 -26.11 -6.20 -44.16
CA GLU A 218 -26.01 -6.82 -45.48
C GLU A 218 -27.31 -6.62 -46.23
N GLY A 219 -27.22 -5.86 -47.34
CA GLY A 219 -28.29 -5.72 -48.29
C GLY A 219 -28.38 -6.95 -49.19
N ALA A 220 -29.54 -7.58 -49.22
CA ALA A 220 -29.91 -8.57 -50.24
C ALA A 220 -30.17 -7.87 -51.55
N VAL A 221 -29.56 -8.36 -52.62
CA VAL A 221 -29.94 -8.06 -54.01
C VAL A 221 -30.34 -9.36 -54.70
N ALA A 222 -31.58 -9.38 -55.17
CA ALA A 222 -32.22 -10.18 -56.23
C ALA A 222 -31.71 -11.60 -56.48
#